data_cc8799da184444236364a687e3b4dba1
#
_entry.id   cc8799da184444236364a687e3b4dba1
#
_cell.length_a   1.000
_cell.length_b   1.000
_cell.length_c   1.000
_cell.angle_alpha   90.00
_cell.angle_beta   90.00
_cell.angle_gamma   90.00
#
_symmetry.space_group_name_H-M   'P 1'
#
loop_
_entity.id
_entity.type
_entity.pdbx_description
1 polymer ?
#
loop_
_entity_poly.entity_id
_entity_poly.type
_entity_poly.pdbx_seq_one_letter_code
_entity_poly.pdbx_strand_id
1 'polypeptide(L)'
;MEQKPYCKLGEVLDEQARAKQVRGPYNVAKHIREATGFKVSGSSVSGYFYGRSHPPPEFNAAFVEAFSLEEYEVERLAYAYTFGKEPPPRKPRSAPPPA
;
A
#
# COMPACT_ATOMS: atom_id res chain seq x y z
N MET A 1 7.38 -22.02 11.09
CA MET A 1 8.22 -21.57 9.99
C MET A 1 8.00 -20.09 9.76
N GLU A 2 9.05 -19.35 9.88
CA GLU A 2 8.91 -17.91 9.84
C GLU A 2 8.89 -17.43 8.42
N GLN A 3 7.87 -16.67 8.08
CA GLN A 3 7.83 -16.04 6.79
C GLN A 3 8.76 -14.84 6.80
N LYS A 4 9.43 -14.66 5.68
CA LYS A 4 10.23 -13.48 5.51
C LYS A 4 9.31 -12.26 5.62
N PRO A 5 9.66 -11.27 6.45
CA PRO A 5 8.78 -10.12 6.62
C PRO A 5 8.72 -9.29 5.34
N TYR A 6 7.59 -8.68 5.13
CA TYR A 6 7.45 -7.72 4.05
C TYR A 6 8.31 -6.49 4.35
N CYS A 7 8.71 -5.78 3.31
CA CYS A 7 9.31 -4.47 3.52
C CYS A 7 8.24 -3.50 4.02
N LYS A 8 8.64 -2.32 4.44
CA LYS A 8 7.68 -1.38 5.03
C LYS A 8 6.58 -1.01 4.05
N LEU A 9 6.92 -0.74 2.80
CA LEU A 9 5.89 -0.48 1.79
C LEU A 9 4.97 -1.69 1.63
N GLY A 10 5.54 -2.90 1.62
CA GLY A 10 4.75 -4.11 1.53
C GLY A 10 3.80 -4.28 2.70
N GLU A 11 4.23 -3.91 3.91
CA GLU A 11 3.36 -3.96 5.07
C GLU A 11 2.16 -3.04 4.91
N VAL A 12 2.38 -1.83 4.38
CA VAL A 12 1.30 -0.88 4.15
C VAL A 12 0.35 -1.40 3.09
N LEU A 13 0.89 -1.91 1.99
CA LEU A 13 0.06 -2.48 0.93
C LEU A 13 -0.78 -3.65 1.48
N ASP A 14 -0.16 -4.52 2.25
CA ASP A 14 -0.84 -5.69 2.80
C ASP A 14 -1.96 -5.27 3.76
N GLU A 15 -1.69 -4.34 4.66
CA GLU A 15 -2.71 -3.88 5.60
C GLU A 15 -3.89 -3.24 4.87
N GLN A 16 -3.62 -2.40 3.89
CA GLN A 16 -4.69 -1.72 3.17
C GLN A 16 -5.52 -2.69 2.35
N ALA A 17 -4.87 -3.70 1.77
CA ALA A 17 -5.60 -4.72 1.04
C ALA A 17 -6.43 -5.59 1.96
N ARG A 18 -5.88 -5.98 3.12
CA ARG A 18 -6.60 -6.81 4.08
C ARG A 18 -7.82 -6.09 4.63
N ALA A 19 -7.78 -4.78 4.76
CA ALA A 19 -8.93 -4.01 5.18
C ALA A 19 -10.10 -4.18 4.23
N LYS A 20 -9.83 -4.54 2.98
CA LYS A 20 -10.84 -4.84 1.98
C LYS A 20 -10.96 -6.35 1.74
N GLN A 21 -10.41 -7.16 2.65
CA GLN A 21 -10.51 -8.62 2.62
C GLN A 21 -9.77 -9.26 1.46
N VAL A 22 -8.72 -8.61 0.99
CA VAL A 22 -7.84 -9.16 -0.04
C VAL A 22 -6.50 -9.47 0.62
N ARG A 23 -6.06 -10.71 0.53
CA ARG A 23 -4.86 -11.17 1.24
C ARG A 23 -3.83 -11.70 0.26
N GLY A 24 -2.60 -11.22 0.45
CA GLY A 24 -1.46 -11.73 -0.28
C GLY A 24 -1.26 -11.04 -1.61
N PRO A 25 0.00 -11.02 -2.09
CA PRO A 25 0.33 -10.27 -3.30
C PRO A 25 -0.37 -10.77 -4.55
N TYR A 26 -0.59 -12.09 -4.67
CA TYR A 26 -1.22 -12.61 -5.87
C TYR A 26 -2.69 -12.22 -5.96
N ASN A 27 -3.38 -12.20 -4.80
CA ASN A 27 -4.77 -11.76 -4.77
C ASN A 27 -4.87 -10.26 -4.98
N VAL A 28 -3.90 -9.50 -4.47
CA VAL A 28 -3.85 -8.06 -4.71
C VAL A 28 -3.70 -7.80 -6.21
N ALA A 29 -2.81 -8.53 -6.89
CA ALA A 29 -2.63 -8.37 -8.33
C ALA A 29 -3.92 -8.67 -9.07
N LYS A 30 -4.59 -9.76 -8.70
CA LYS A 30 -5.85 -10.14 -9.32
C LYS A 30 -6.90 -9.05 -9.13
N HIS A 31 -7.02 -8.56 -7.90
CA HIS A 31 -7.99 -7.52 -7.59
C HIS A 31 -7.75 -6.25 -8.41
N ILE A 32 -6.50 -5.84 -8.52
CA ILE A 32 -6.15 -4.66 -9.29
C ILE A 32 -6.51 -4.85 -10.76
N ARG A 33 -6.16 -6.01 -11.34
CA ARG A 33 -6.49 -6.27 -12.73
C ARG A 33 -7.99 -6.23 -12.98
N GLU A 34 -8.76 -6.82 -12.06
CA GLU A 34 -10.20 -6.90 -12.22
C GLU A 34 -10.87 -5.54 -12.02
N ALA A 35 -10.36 -4.76 -11.10
CA ALA A 35 -11.00 -3.48 -10.75
C ALA A 35 -10.60 -2.36 -11.69
N THR A 36 -9.38 -2.35 -12.20
CA THR A 36 -8.86 -1.20 -12.95
C THR A 36 -8.40 -1.56 -14.35
N GLY A 37 -8.19 -2.84 -14.64
CA GLY A 37 -7.62 -3.25 -15.91
C GLY A 37 -6.10 -3.08 -15.99
N PHE A 38 -5.47 -2.57 -14.93
CA PHE A 38 -4.03 -2.42 -14.93
C PHE A 38 -3.37 -3.80 -14.90
N LYS A 39 -2.51 -4.05 -15.88
CA LYS A 39 -1.91 -5.38 -16.02
C LYS A 39 -0.69 -5.48 -15.12
N VAL A 40 -0.81 -6.25 -14.05
CA VAL A 40 0.29 -6.51 -13.14
C VAL A 40 0.23 -7.98 -12.76
N SER A 41 1.39 -8.62 -12.69
CA SER A 41 1.46 -10.03 -12.32
C SER A 41 1.56 -10.18 -10.81
N GLY A 42 1.14 -11.35 -10.32
CA GLY A 42 1.28 -11.66 -8.90
C GLY A 42 2.75 -11.67 -8.47
N SER A 43 3.65 -12.14 -9.34
CA SER A 43 5.06 -12.17 -8.98
C SER A 43 5.64 -10.76 -8.88
N SER A 44 5.18 -9.83 -9.72
CA SER A 44 5.60 -8.44 -9.59
C SER A 44 5.14 -7.84 -8.27
N VAL A 45 3.86 -8.06 -7.92
CA VAL A 45 3.33 -7.55 -6.66
C VAL A 45 4.05 -8.19 -5.48
N SER A 46 4.35 -9.49 -5.57
CA SER A 46 5.16 -10.16 -4.54
C SER A 46 6.50 -9.47 -4.37
N GLY A 47 7.14 -9.11 -5.49
CA GLY A 47 8.40 -8.36 -5.43
C GLY A 47 8.26 -7.03 -4.71
N TYR A 48 7.16 -6.34 -4.94
CA TYR A 48 6.90 -5.06 -4.25
C TYR A 48 6.69 -5.27 -2.76
N PHE A 49 5.96 -6.33 -2.39
CA PHE A 49 5.70 -6.62 -0.97
C PHE A 49 6.98 -6.92 -0.20
N TYR A 50 7.92 -7.63 -0.84
CA TYR A 50 9.15 -8.04 -0.17
C TYR A 50 10.32 -7.09 -0.40
N GLY A 51 10.10 -6.03 -1.17
CA GLY A 51 11.15 -5.04 -1.40
C GLY A 51 12.18 -5.46 -2.43
N ARG A 52 11.92 -6.52 -3.21
CA ARG A 52 12.83 -6.94 -4.27
C ARG A 52 12.81 -5.98 -5.45
N SER A 53 11.71 -5.30 -5.64
CA SER A 53 11.58 -4.30 -6.68
C SER A 53 10.68 -3.18 -6.15
N HIS A 54 10.82 -2.01 -6.75
CA HIS A 54 10.05 -0.84 -6.37
C HIS A 54 8.92 -0.66 -7.38
N PRO A 55 7.67 -0.53 -6.91
CA PRO A 55 6.57 -0.40 -7.86
C PRO A 55 6.63 0.91 -8.61
N PRO A 56 6.19 0.91 -9.87
CA PRO A 56 6.09 2.16 -10.60
C PRO A 56 4.91 3.00 -10.09
N PRO A 57 4.92 4.31 -10.33
CA PRO A 57 3.82 5.16 -9.88
C PRO A 57 2.45 4.69 -10.39
N GLU A 58 2.41 4.11 -11.56
CA GLU A 58 1.18 3.59 -12.14
C GLU A 58 0.57 2.49 -11.28
N PHE A 59 1.42 1.67 -10.66
CA PHE A 59 0.92 0.64 -9.76
C PHE A 59 0.23 1.27 -8.55
N ASN A 60 0.85 2.30 -7.97
CA ASN A 60 0.26 2.97 -6.81
C ASN A 60 -1.09 3.58 -7.17
N ALA A 61 -1.19 4.22 -8.32
CA ALA A 61 -2.45 4.80 -8.76
C ALA A 61 -3.52 3.73 -8.93
N ALA A 62 -3.14 2.60 -9.54
CA ALA A 62 -4.08 1.49 -9.71
C ALA A 62 -4.48 0.88 -8.37
N PHE A 63 -3.55 0.77 -7.43
CA PHE A 63 -3.84 0.26 -6.10
C PHE A 63 -4.84 1.15 -5.37
N VAL A 64 -4.60 2.46 -5.41
CA VAL A 64 -5.52 3.42 -4.77
C VAL A 64 -6.92 3.27 -5.35
N GLU A 65 -7.02 3.18 -6.67
CA GLU A 65 -8.31 3.05 -7.33
C GLU A 65 -8.97 1.72 -7.00
N ALA A 66 -8.22 0.63 -7.11
CA ALA A 66 -8.76 -0.72 -6.92
C ALA A 66 -9.31 -0.93 -5.51
N PHE A 67 -8.67 -0.32 -4.52
CA PHE A 67 -9.05 -0.50 -3.12
C PHE A 67 -9.81 0.69 -2.57
N SER A 68 -10.09 1.69 -3.39
CA SER A 68 -10.88 2.88 -3.00
C SER A 68 -10.34 3.50 -1.72
N LEU A 69 -9.05 3.77 -1.70
CA LEU A 69 -8.39 4.25 -0.50
C LEU A 69 -8.87 5.64 -0.11
N GLU A 70 -9.02 5.84 1.19
CA GLU A 70 -9.32 7.14 1.75
C GLU A 70 -8.08 8.03 1.69
N GLU A 71 -8.28 9.34 1.83
CA GLU A 71 -7.18 10.28 1.72
C GLU A 71 -6.04 9.97 2.69
N TYR A 72 -6.37 9.62 3.94
CA TYR A 72 -5.32 9.31 4.91
C TYR A 72 -4.58 8.03 4.55
N GLU A 73 -5.26 7.09 3.91
CA GLU A 73 -4.62 5.86 3.45
C GLU A 73 -3.68 6.13 2.28
N VAL A 74 -4.10 7.00 1.36
CA VAL A 74 -3.26 7.41 0.24
C VAL A 74 -2.01 8.10 0.76
N GLU A 75 -2.15 8.97 1.74
CA GLU A 75 -0.99 9.67 2.32
C GLU A 75 -0.02 8.69 2.95
N ARG A 76 -0.53 7.71 3.68
CA ARG A 76 0.31 6.69 4.30
C ARG A 76 1.06 5.89 3.24
N LEU A 77 0.36 5.49 2.20
CA LEU A 77 0.97 4.74 1.11
C LEU A 77 2.06 5.57 0.41
N ALA A 78 1.77 6.83 0.12
CA ALA A 78 2.72 7.70 -0.53
C ALA A 78 3.97 7.90 0.30
N TYR A 79 3.80 8.04 1.62
CA TYR A 79 4.95 8.21 2.51
C TYR A 79 5.82 6.95 2.52
N ALA A 80 5.19 5.78 2.65
CA ALA A 80 5.93 4.51 2.64
C ALA A 80 6.60 4.30 1.29
N TYR A 81 5.94 4.69 0.21
CA TYR A 81 6.49 4.57 -1.14
C TYR A 81 7.74 5.43 -1.30
N THR A 82 7.69 6.66 -0.79
CA THR A 82 8.77 7.62 -0.97
C THR A 82 9.93 7.37 -0.02
N PHE A 83 9.63 7.05 1.23
CA PHE A 83 10.65 7.02 2.29
C PHE A 83 10.94 5.62 2.83
N GLY A 84 10.12 4.63 2.47
CA GLY A 84 10.33 3.26 2.94
C GLY A 84 10.11 3.07 4.42
N LYS A 85 9.28 3.92 5.04
CA LYS A 85 8.97 3.81 6.47
C LYS A 85 7.60 4.39 6.73
N GLU A 86 7.10 4.14 7.95
CA GLU A 86 5.80 4.68 8.35
C GLU A 86 5.91 6.19 8.58
N PRO A 87 4.86 6.93 8.24
CA PRO A 87 4.85 8.34 8.60
C PRO A 87 4.85 8.49 10.12
N PRO A 88 5.41 9.59 10.63
CA PRO A 88 5.36 9.84 12.05
C PRO A 88 3.90 9.94 12.50
N PRO A 89 3.61 9.55 13.75
CA PRO A 89 2.24 9.68 14.24
C PRO A 89 1.80 11.12 14.07
N ARG A 90 0.63 11.25 13.46
CA ARG A 90 0.05 12.56 13.31
C ARG A 90 -0.19 13.10 14.71
N LYS A 91 0.46 14.17 15.00
CA LYS A 91 0.07 14.89 16.19
C LYS A 91 -1.42 15.12 16.07
N PRO A 92 -2.19 14.67 17.06
CA PRO A 92 -3.57 15.06 17.06
C PRO A 92 -3.54 16.55 16.78
N ARG A 93 -4.31 16.96 15.82
CA ARG A 93 -4.45 18.37 15.63
C ARG A 93 -4.89 18.89 16.95
N SER A 94 -3.88 19.10 17.75
CA SER A 94 -4.14 19.82 18.95
C SER A 94 -5.03 20.94 18.55
N ALA A 95 -6.05 21.10 19.30
CA ALA A 95 -6.84 22.28 19.22
C ALA A 95 -5.92 23.41 18.85
N PRO A 96 -6.31 24.21 17.90
CA PRO A 96 -5.50 25.36 17.56
C PRO A 96 -5.15 26.05 18.85
N PRO A 97 -3.92 26.51 18.96
CA PRO A 97 -3.56 27.20 20.15
C PRO A 97 -4.61 28.24 20.42
N PRO A 98 -5.01 28.35 21.66
CA PRO A 98 -5.96 29.38 21.99
C PRO A 98 -5.43 30.70 21.46
N ALA A 99 -6.27 31.33 20.76
CA ALA A 99 -5.92 32.61 20.17
C ALA A 99 -5.44 33.55 21.26
#